data_ef120e349ddf70a7946c870ebdbfa9e4
#
_entry.id   ef120e349ddf70a7946c870ebdbfa9e4
#
_cell.length_a   1.000
_cell.length_b   1.000
_cell.length_c   1.000
_cell.angle_alpha   90.00
_cell.angle_beta   90.00
_cell.angle_gamma   90.00
#
_symmetry.space_group_name_H-M   'P 1'
#
loop_
_entity.id
_entity.type
_entity.pdbx_description
1 polymer ?
#
loop_
_entity_poly.entity_id
_entity_poly.type
_entity_poly.pdbx_seq_one_letter_code
_entity_poly.pdbx_strand_id
1 'polypeptide(L)'
;MKKVIVACGGAVATSTVAANAIRELCAAHNIPVEILQIRVNEIENQLDGVDLIVTTMRVKKDFGKPYVNGMPFLSGVRVEETEQKILDVLQN
;
A
#
# COMPACT_ATOMS: atom_id res chain seq x y z
N MET A 1 5.12 -0.25 -15.10
CA MET A 1 4.00 -0.11 -14.15
C MET A 1 4.46 -0.54 -12.77
N LYS A 2 4.24 0.27 -11.77
CA LYS A 2 4.60 -0.08 -10.39
C LYS A 2 3.55 -1.03 -9.81
N LYS A 3 4.00 -1.98 -9.02
CA LYS A 3 3.13 -2.96 -8.38
C LYS A 3 3.08 -2.72 -6.88
N VAL A 4 1.88 -2.52 -6.35
CA VAL A 4 1.64 -2.23 -4.94
C VAL A 4 0.75 -3.31 -4.34
N ILE A 5 1.19 -3.91 -3.26
CA ILE A 5 0.34 -4.81 -2.47
C ILE A 5 -0.37 -3.99 -1.41
N VAL A 6 -1.70 -4.13 -1.35
CA VAL A 6 -2.49 -3.58 -0.25
C VAL A 6 -3.11 -4.75 0.50
N ALA A 7 -2.73 -4.90 1.76
CA ALA A 7 -3.10 -6.08 2.54
C ALA A 7 -3.80 -5.69 3.84
N CYS A 8 -4.71 -6.56 4.28
CA CYS A 8 -5.40 -6.39 5.57
C CYS A 8 -5.48 -7.75 6.29
N GLY A 9 -5.76 -7.69 7.58
CA GLY A 9 -5.81 -8.90 8.42
C GLY A 9 -7.09 -9.71 8.32
N GLY A 10 -8.18 -9.11 7.88
CA GLY A 10 -9.44 -9.82 7.81
C GLY A 10 -10.62 -9.05 7.24
N ALA A 11 -10.57 -7.73 7.26
CA ALA A 11 -11.67 -6.91 6.75
C ALA A 11 -11.29 -6.36 5.37
N VAL A 12 -11.92 -6.89 4.33
CA VAL A 12 -11.67 -6.47 2.94
C VAL A 12 -11.99 -4.98 2.74
N ALA A 13 -12.99 -4.47 3.44
CA ALA A 13 -13.42 -3.08 3.28
C ALA A 13 -12.30 -2.07 3.61
N THR A 14 -11.46 -2.35 4.60
CA THR A 14 -10.38 -1.45 4.98
C THR A 14 -9.28 -1.40 3.92
N SER A 15 -8.95 -2.55 3.33
CA SER A 15 -7.95 -2.57 2.25
C SER A 15 -8.47 -1.86 1.00
N THR A 16 -9.79 -1.90 0.76
CA THR A 16 -10.39 -1.20 -0.38
C THR A 16 -10.24 0.32 -0.23
N VAL A 17 -10.45 0.84 0.98
CA VAL A 17 -10.26 2.28 1.24
C VAL A 17 -8.83 2.70 0.96
N ALA A 18 -7.86 1.95 1.47
CA ALA A 18 -6.45 2.24 1.24
C ALA A 18 -6.08 2.10 -0.24
N ALA A 19 -6.57 1.07 -0.90
CA ALA A 19 -6.30 0.86 -2.32
C ALA A 19 -6.81 2.01 -3.18
N ASN A 20 -8.03 2.47 -2.91
CA ASN A 20 -8.61 3.59 -3.66
C ASN A 20 -7.82 4.88 -3.43
N ALA A 21 -7.39 5.13 -2.19
CA ALA A 21 -6.57 6.31 -1.87
C ALA A 21 -5.26 6.28 -2.65
N ILE A 22 -4.63 5.12 -2.76
CA ILE A 22 -3.37 4.97 -3.50
C ILE A 22 -3.60 5.16 -5.00
N ARG A 23 -4.69 4.61 -5.55
CA ARG A 23 -5.03 4.80 -6.97
C ARG A 23 -5.21 6.28 -7.30
N GLU A 24 -5.94 7.00 -6.45
CA GLU A 24 -6.17 8.43 -6.66
C GLU A 24 -4.88 9.23 -6.55
N LEU A 25 -4.04 8.90 -5.58
CA LEU A 25 -2.75 9.54 -5.41
C LEU A 25 -1.86 9.34 -6.64
N CYS A 26 -1.75 8.11 -7.11
CA CYS A 26 -0.93 7.79 -8.27
C CYS A 26 -1.47 8.43 -9.53
N ALA A 27 -2.79 8.46 -9.70
CA ALA A 27 -3.42 9.11 -10.85
C ALA A 27 -3.12 10.62 -10.86
N ALA A 28 -3.15 11.26 -9.70
CA ALA A 28 -2.86 12.69 -9.59
C ALA A 28 -1.41 13.02 -9.96
N HIS A 29 -0.51 12.07 -9.81
CA HIS A 29 0.92 12.24 -10.10
C HIS A 29 1.35 11.52 -11.38
N ASN A 30 0.40 11.03 -12.17
CA ASN A 30 0.68 10.33 -13.42
C ASN A 30 1.59 9.11 -13.25
N ILE A 31 1.41 8.36 -12.17
CA ILE A 31 2.18 7.15 -11.90
C ILE A 31 1.33 5.93 -12.26
N PRO A 32 1.70 5.17 -13.30
CA PRO A 32 0.98 3.91 -13.60
C PRO A 32 1.20 2.93 -12.46
N VAL A 33 0.13 2.38 -11.92
CA VAL A 33 0.21 1.46 -10.78
C VAL A 33 -0.76 0.30 -10.94
N GLU A 34 -0.32 -0.88 -10.53
CA GLU A 34 -1.14 -2.06 -10.40
C GLU A 34 -1.28 -2.34 -8.90
N ILE A 35 -2.52 -2.44 -8.42
CA ILE A 35 -2.79 -2.67 -7.01
C ILE A 35 -3.33 -4.08 -6.82
N LEU A 36 -2.67 -4.83 -5.94
CA LEU A 36 -3.05 -6.19 -5.58
C LEU A 36 -3.58 -6.19 -4.15
N GLN A 37 -4.87 -6.46 -3.99
CA GLN A 37 -5.49 -6.55 -2.67
C GLN A 37 -5.47 -8.01 -2.21
N ILE A 38 -4.71 -8.28 -1.14
CA ILE A 38 -4.58 -9.64 -0.60
C ILE A 38 -4.59 -9.59 0.92
N ARG A 39 -4.58 -10.76 1.53
CA ARG A 39 -4.46 -10.87 2.98
C ARG A 39 -3.00 -10.78 3.39
N VAL A 40 -2.75 -10.33 4.61
CA VAL A 40 -1.39 -10.19 5.13
C VAL A 40 -0.60 -11.50 5.04
N ASN A 41 -1.25 -12.63 5.33
CA ASN A 41 -0.58 -13.93 5.28
C ASN A 41 -0.25 -14.40 3.86
N GLU A 42 -0.74 -13.72 2.84
CA GLU A 42 -0.45 -14.05 1.45
C GLU A 42 0.70 -13.20 0.87
N ILE A 43 1.16 -12.18 1.59
CA ILE A 43 2.17 -11.24 1.08
C ILE A 43 3.43 -11.99 0.65
N GLU A 44 3.92 -12.91 1.47
CA GLU A 44 5.16 -13.64 1.20
C GLU A 44 5.12 -14.40 -0.12
N ASN A 45 3.95 -14.84 -0.53
CA ASN A 45 3.78 -15.60 -1.78
C ASN A 45 3.68 -14.70 -3.01
N GLN A 46 3.58 -13.38 -2.82
CA GLN A 46 3.32 -12.42 -3.88
C GLN A 46 4.39 -11.33 -3.99
N LEU A 47 5.56 -11.55 -3.39
CA LEU A 47 6.60 -10.51 -3.34
C LEU A 47 7.30 -10.26 -4.67
N ASP A 48 7.24 -11.20 -5.60
CA ASP A 48 7.94 -11.08 -6.87
C ASP A 48 7.40 -9.90 -7.69
N GLY A 49 8.28 -8.99 -8.07
CA GLY A 49 7.92 -7.83 -8.87
C GLY A 49 7.22 -6.72 -8.13
N VAL A 50 7.11 -6.82 -6.80
CA VAL A 50 6.41 -5.82 -5.98
C VAL A 50 7.33 -4.64 -5.67
N ASP A 51 6.81 -3.42 -5.84
CA ASP A 51 7.54 -2.18 -5.57
C ASP A 51 7.24 -1.59 -4.19
N LEU A 52 6.04 -1.86 -3.66
CA LEU A 52 5.61 -1.31 -2.38
C LEU A 52 4.60 -2.24 -1.71
N ILE A 53 4.68 -2.34 -0.40
CA ILE A 53 3.70 -3.06 0.41
C ILE A 53 3.02 -2.07 1.36
N VAL A 54 1.69 -2.04 1.32
CA VAL A 54 0.88 -1.20 2.22
C VAL A 54 -0.07 -2.11 2.98
N THR A 55 -0.10 -1.97 4.29
CA THR A 55 -1.05 -2.73 5.12
C THR A 55 -1.92 -1.78 5.92
N THR A 56 -3.14 -2.23 6.24
CA THR A 56 -4.07 -1.49 7.08
C THR A 56 -4.01 -1.95 8.54
N MET A 57 -3.00 -2.72 8.86
CA MET A 57 -2.74 -3.18 10.23
C MET A 57 -1.23 -3.14 10.48
N ARG A 58 -0.84 -3.19 11.76
CA ARG A 58 0.57 -3.21 12.11
C ARG A 58 1.16 -4.58 11.79
N VAL A 59 2.19 -4.60 10.97
CA VAL A 59 2.93 -5.81 10.63
C VAL A 59 4.38 -5.60 11.04
N LYS A 60 4.92 -6.51 11.84
CA LYS A 60 6.29 -6.42 12.34
C LYS A 60 7.29 -7.14 11.45
N LYS A 61 6.82 -7.87 10.47
CA LYS A 61 7.67 -8.67 9.61
C LYS A 61 8.34 -7.82 8.53
N ASP A 62 9.61 -8.09 8.27
CA ASP A 62 10.34 -7.47 7.18
C ASP A 62 10.21 -8.36 5.94
N PHE A 63 9.65 -7.82 4.86
CA PHE A 63 9.47 -8.57 3.62
C PHE A 63 10.59 -8.32 2.61
N GLY A 64 11.58 -7.51 2.97
CA GLY A 64 12.64 -7.16 2.02
C GLY A 64 12.20 -6.18 0.93
N LYS A 65 11.03 -5.61 1.06
CA LYS A 65 10.47 -4.62 0.12
C LYS A 65 10.08 -3.36 0.88
N PRO A 66 9.99 -2.21 0.22
CA PRO A 66 9.49 -0.99 0.86
C PRO A 66 8.10 -1.22 1.46
N TYR A 67 7.90 -0.71 2.65
CA TYR A 67 6.67 -0.92 3.41
C TYR A 67 6.16 0.42 3.95
N VAL A 68 4.87 0.66 3.79
CA VAL A 68 4.21 1.83 4.36
C VAL A 68 2.94 1.37 5.07
N ASN A 69 2.70 1.88 6.28
CA ASN A 69 1.47 1.59 7.00
C ASN A 69 0.34 2.45 6.42
N GLY A 70 -0.75 1.83 6.00
CA GLY A 70 -1.89 2.51 5.38
C GLY A 70 -2.97 2.96 6.35
N MET A 71 -2.77 2.76 7.65
CA MET A 71 -3.77 3.17 8.66
C MET A 71 -4.18 4.64 8.55
N PRO A 72 -3.27 5.59 8.24
CA PRO A 72 -3.68 7.00 8.09
C PRO A 72 -4.80 7.21 7.07
N PHE A 73 -4.89 6.39 6.02
CA PHE A 73 -5.98 6.51 5.05
C PHE A 73 -7.34 6.19 5.67
N LEU A 74 -7.36 5.40 6.74
CA LEU A 74 -8.59 5.03 7.44
C LEU A 74 -8.94 6.04 8.52
N SER A 75 -7.95 6.53 9.24
CA SER A 75 -8.14 7.44 10.36
C SER A 75 -8.24 8.91 9.95
N GLY A 76 -7.69 9.25 8.79
CA GLY A 76 -7.62 10.63 8.33
C GLY A 76 -6.52 11.46 8.99
N VAL A 77 -5.69 10.84 9.83
CA VAL A 77 -4.60 11.51 10.53
C VAL A 77 -3.29 11.22 9.81
N ARG A 78 -2.50 12.26 9.53
CA ARG A 78 -1.20 12.16 8.89
C ARG A 78 -1.25 11.53 7.48
N VAL A 79 -2.34 11.76 6.78
CA VAL A 79 -2.51 11.23 5.42
C VAL A 79 -1.43 11.76 4.49
N GLU A 80 -1.10 13.05 4.59
CA GLU A 80 -0.10 13.67 3.73
C GLU A 80 1.29 13.05 3.91
N GLU A 81 1.68 12.74 5.15
CA GLU A 81 2.96 12.06 5.40
C GLU A 81 2.99 10.68 4.76
N THR A 82 1.88 9.95 4.85
CA THR A 82 1.77 8.63 4.26
C THR A 82 1.82 8.71 2.75
N GLU A 83 1.12 9.67 2.16
CA GLU A 83 1.15 9.90 0.72
C GLU A 83 2.56 10.22 0.24
N GLN A 84 3.28 11.05 0.97
CA GLN A 84 4.65 11.40 0.62
C GLN A 84 5.58 10.18 0.64
N LYS A 85 5.44 9.32 1.65
CA LYS A 85 6.22 8.09 1.73
C LYS A 85 5.96 7.18 0.54
N ILE A 86 4.70 7.06 0.14
CA ILE A 86 4.32 6.24 -1.01
C ILE A 86 4.91 6.82 -2.29
N LEU A 87 4.81 8.12 -2.47
CA LEU A 87 5.37 8.79 -3.65
C LEU A 87 6.89 8.64 -3.71
N ASP A 88 7.57 8.77 -2.58
CA ASP A 88 9.03 8.61 -2.52
C ASP A 88 9.46 7.23 -3.01
N VAL A 89 8.68 6.21 -2.71
CA VAL A 89 8.97 4.85 -3.17
C VAL A 89 8.65 4.68 -4.65
N LEU A 90 7.48 5.16 -5.08
CA LEU A 90 7.00 4.91 -6.44
C LEU A 90 7.60 5.82 -7.50
N GLN A 91 8.08 6.99 -7.12
CA GLN A 91 8.73 7.92 -8.05
C GLN A 91 10.23 7.68 -8.21
N ASN A 92 10.80 6.86 -7.36
CA ASN A 92 12.24 6.54 -7.44
C ASN A 92 12.53 5.30 -8.26
#